data_02618de6a4b249df915a0ca81e028599
#
_entry.id   02618de6a4b249df915a0ca81e028599
#
_cell.length_a   1.000
_cell.length_b   1.000
_cell.length_c   1.000
_cell.angle_alpha   90.00
_cell.angle_beta   90.00
_cell.angle_gamma   90.00
#
_symmetry.space_group_name_H-M   'P 1'
#
loop_
_entity.id
_entity.type
_entity.pdbx_description
1 polymer ?
#
loop_
_entity_poly.entity_id
_entity_poly.type
_entity_poly.pdbx_seq_one_letter_code
_entity_poly.pdbx_strand_id
1 'polypeptide(L)'
;MSYVPGIGRAPFRRRGEESPVSARIKIILGAVAYIAAFHWAYATILARSYDYEGFKFRDDAAIISVTWLLALVPSFWMPSRLTRPSQLAYWFFYLVIVVPVAVVTIHSYPGDAHSGILTAVLIVSAFAVLGLIYAVPPAAIPHHRFQPHGLWLAVLLVSTLSYGLIFSVFGIRFNFGSLSDIYAIRAEYKTIVENTSVYISYAVDWQALVLNPLLIILGLISRRKLLVALGAVGQFMIYSFTGYRTVFFSTILLLVLFLLCRSRDRFGIRVLLVLTGAVAGATALYLWFGSLFLGSLIVERLIGLPGLLTGFYFSFFGDHAKMTLSHSILRGIID
;
A
#
# COMPACT_ATOMS: atom_id res chain seq x y z
N MET A 1 21.44 -28.57 40.72
CA MET A 1 20.22 -28.92 39.97
C MET A 1 20.60 -29.24 38.53
N SER A 2 20.55 -30.52 38.18
CA SER A 2 21.07 -31.14 36.97
C SER A 2 20.24 -30.77 35.74
N TYR A 3 20.91 -30.28 34.71
CA TYR A 3 20.36 -30.00 33.37
C TYR A 3 20.15 -31.33 32.62
N VAL A 4 18.92 -31.70 32.38
CA VAL A 4 18.57 -32.84 31.53
C VAL A 4 18.45 -32.32 30.08
N PRO A 5 19.27 -32.77 29.11
CA PRO A 5 19.10 -32.38 27.71
C PRO A 5 17.87 -33.10 27.16
N GLY A 6 16.85 -32.30 26.86
CA GLY A 6 15.58 -32.74 26.31
C GLY A 6 15.75 -33.24 24.88
N ILE A 7 15.37 -34.50 24.68
CA ILE A 7 15.13 -35.22 23.46
C ILE A 7 14.45 -34.30 22.44
N GLY A 8 15.10 -34.15 21.27
CA GLY A 8 14.57 -33.40 20.14
C GLY A 8 13.17 -33.90 19.75
N ARG A 9 12.16 -33.23 20.18
CA ARG A 9 10.80 -33.44 19.65
C ARG A 9 10.79 -33.00 18.20
N ALA A 10 10.72 -33.97 17.29
CA ALA A 10 10.37 -33.73 15.91
C ALA A 10 9.13 -32.77 15.90
N PRO A 11 9.10 -31.75 15.07
CA PRO A 11 7.99 -30.81 15.04
C PRO A 11 6.71 -31.59 14.77
N PHE A 12 5.85 -31.69 15.77
CA PHE A 12 4.52 -32.31 15.66
C PHE A 12 3.75 -31.56 14.58
N ARG A 13 3.68 -32.14 13.38
CA ARG A 13 2.92 -31.57 12.25
C ARG A 13 1.47 -31.48 12.71
N ARG A 14 1.00 -30.29 13.02
CA ARG A 14 -0.41 -30.08 13.43
C ARG A 14 -1.30 -30.62 12.32
N ARG A 15 -2.23 -31.54 12.70
CA ARG A 15 -3.23 -32.08 11.77
C ARG A 15 -3.93 -30.92 11.07
N GLY A 16 -3.70 -30.74 9.75
CA GLY A 16 -4.23 -29.64 8.94
C GLY A 16 -3.21 -28.65 8.42
N GLU A 17 -1.89 -28.84 8.64
CA GLU A 17 -0.87 -28.02 7.95
C GLU A 17 -0.83 -28.37 6.47
N GLU A 18 -1.16 -27.39 5.65
CA GLU A 18 -1.03 -27.48 4.20
C GLU A 18 0.42 -27.82 3.80
N SER A 19 0.58 -28.68 2.76
CA SER A 19 1.90 -28.92 2.22
C SER A 19 2.47 -27.62 1.62
N PRO A 20 3.79 -27.38 1.72
CA PRO A 20 4.42 -26.21 1.11
C PRO A 20 4.14 -26.07 -0.39
N VAL A 21 4.05 -27.20 -1.08
CA VAL A 21 3.74 -27.27 -2.52
C VAL A 21 2.31 -26.82 -2.80
N SER A 22 1.31 -27.29 -2.02
CA SER A 22 -0.09 -26.86 -2.17
C SER A 22 -0.25 -25.37 -1.91
N ALA A 23 0.42 -24.83 -0.88
CA ALA A 23 0.41 -23.41 -0.59
C ALA A 23 1.01 -22.58 -1.73
N ARG A 24 2.10 -23.05 -2.34
CA ARG A 24 2.74 -22.40 -3.49
C ARG A 24 1.82 -22.36 -4.71
N ILE A 25 1.23 -23.50 -5.05
CA ILE A 25 0.29 -23.60 -6.18
C ILE A 25 -0.87 -22.62 -6.00
N LYS A 26 -1.45 -22.53 -4.80
CA LYS A 26 -2.53 -21.57 -4.51
C LYS A 26 -2.11 -20.11 -4.70
N ILE A 27 -0.88 -19.75 -4.34
CA ILE A 27 -0.37 -18.39 -4.56
C ILE A 27 -0.24 -18.12 -6.05
N ILE A 28 0.34 -19.05 -6.84
CA ILE A 28 0.48 -18.88 -8.29
C ILE A 28 -0.89 -18.75 -8.94
N LEU A 29 -1.84 -19.62 -8.62
CA LEU A 29 -3.20 -19.55 -9.16
C LEU A 29 -3.91 -18.24 -8.74
N GLY A 30 -3.74 -17.82 -7.49
CA GLY A 30 -4.27 -16.55 -7.02
C GLY A 30 -3.63 -15.34 -7.73
N ALA A 31 -2.33 -15.39 -8.01
CA ALA A 31 -1.64 -14.36 -8.79
C ALA A 31 -2.14 -14.31 -10.24
N VAL A 32 -2.33 -15.47 -10.88
CA VAL A 32 -2.96 -15.56 -12.22
C VAL A 32 -4.33 -14.91 -12.21
N ALA A 33 -5.16 -15.23 -11.21
CA ALA A 33 -6.51 -14.66 -11.11
C ALA A 33 -6.48 -13.14 -10.91
N TYR A 34 -5.54 -12.64 -10.08
CA TYR A 34 -5.38 -11.21 -9.85
C TYR A 34 -4.89 -10.49 -11.10
N ILE A 35 -3.86 -11.02 -11.78
CA ILE A 35 -3.32 -10.45 -13.01
C ILE A 35 -4.40 -10.43 -14.10
N ALA A 36 -5.17 -11.52 -14.24
CA ALA A 36 -6.28 -11.59 -15.20
C ALA A 36 -7.35 -10.53 -14.91
N ALA A 37 -7.79 -10.43 -13.65
CA ALA A 37 -8.79 -9.44 -13.26
C ALA A 37 -8.29 -8.01 -13.48
N PHE A 38 -7.02 -7.72 -13.13
CA PHE A 38 -6.44 -6.40 -13.31
C PHE A 38 -6.20 -6.07 -14.80
N HIS A 39 -5.69 -7.00 -15.58
CA HIS A 39 -5.50 -6.80 -17.02
C HIS A 39 -6.84 -6.55 -17.74
N TRP A 40 -7.88 -7.29 -17.35
CA TRP A 40 -9.24 -7.05 -17.86
C TRP A 40 -9.78 -5.68 -17.46
N ALA A 41 -9.66 -5.30 -16.18
CA ALA A 41 -10.04 -3.98 -15.68
C ALA A 41 -9.25 -2.86 -16.40
N TYR A 42 -7.96 -3.08 -16.64
CA TYR A 42 -7.11 -2.16 -17.36
C TYR A 42 -7.63 -1.91 -18.78
N ALA A 43 -7.89 -2.95 -19.56
CA ALA A 43 -8.37 -2.84 -20.92
C ALA A 43 -9.78 -2.26 -21.02
N THR A 44 -10.67 -2.55 -20.03
CA THR A 44 -12.08 -2.14 -20.07
C THR A 44 -12.35 -0.79 -19.42
N ILE A 45 -11.65 -0.46 -18.33
CA ILE A 45 -11.88 0.78 -17.57
C ILE A 45 -10.78 1.79 -17.87
N LEU A 46 -9.50 1.45 -17.56
CA LEU A 46 -8.43 2.45 -17.57
C LEU A 46 -8.14 2.96 -18.98
N ALA A 47 -7.89 2.08 -19.90
CA ALA A 47 -7.55 2.46 -21.28
C ALA A 47 -8.71 3.11 -22.04
N ARG A 48 -9.97 2.94 -21.58
CA ARG A 48 -11.13 3.54 -22.24
C ARG A 48 -11.60 4.83 -21.58
N SER A 49 -11.64 4.86 -20.24
CA SER A 49 -12.23 5.98 -19.49
C SER A 49 -11.18 6.99 -19.02
N TYR A 50 -9.88 6.60 -18.96
CA TYR A 50 -8.79 7.42 -18.47
C TYR A 50 -7.65 7.58 -19.48
N ASP A 51 -7.97 7.44 -20.80
CA ASP A 51 -7.00 7.65 -21.90
C ASP A 51 -6.40 9.07 -21.86
N TYR A 52 -7.18 10.07 -21.44
CA TYR A 52 -6.75 11.45 -21.27
C TYR A 52 -5.65 11.63 -20.20
N GLU A 53 -5.49 10.69 -19.27
CA GLU A 53 -4.38 10.66 -18.32
C GLU A 53 -3.14 9.96 -18.87
N GLY A 54 -3.26 9.28 -20.00
CA GLY A 54 -2.17 8.56 -20.68
C GLY A 54 -2.25 7.04 -20.57
N PHE A 55 -3.34 6.49 -20.03
CA PHE A 55 -3.57 5.04 -20.06
C PHE A 55 -3.87 4.59 -21.48
N LYS A 56 -3.01 3.75 -22.07
CA LYS A 56 -3.15 3.21 -23.42
C LYS A 56 -3.11 1.69 -23.39
N PHE A 57 -3.87 1.04 -24.24
CA PHE A 57 -3.82 -0.41 -24.39
C PHE A 57 -3.25 -0.77 -25.77
N ARG A 58 -2.18 -1.57 -25.78
CA ARG A 58 -1.58 -2.11 -27.01
C ARG A 58 -2.05 -3.56 -27.17
N ASP A 59 -2.91 -3.79 -28.15
CA ASP A 59 -3.44 -5.12 -28.45
C ASP A 59 -2.44 -5.88 -29.35
N ASP A 60 -1.32 -6.29 -28.73
CA ASP A 60 -0.26 -7.08 -29.36
C ASP A 60 0.00 -8.32 -28.49
N ALA A 61 -0.11 -9.50 -29.12
CA ALA A 61 0.04 -10.76 -28.39
C ALA A 61 1.42 -10.94 -27.74
N ALA A 62 2.49 -10.42 -28.36
CA ALA A 62 3.83 -10.48 -27.80
C ALA A 62 3.93 -9.58 -26.57
N ILE A 63 3.41 -8.35 -26.64
CA ILE A 63 3.36 -7.41 -25.53
C ILE A 63 2.56 -7.98 -24.37
N ILE A 64 1.36 -8.53 -24.65
CA ILE A 64 0.52 -9.16 -23.62
C ILE A 64 1.25 -10.34 -22.97
N SER A 65 1.93 -11.19 -23.74
CA SER A 65 2.66 -12.34 -23.22
C SER A 65 3.82 -11.92 -22.30
N VAL A 66 4.60 -10.92 -22.69
CA VAL A 66 5.69 -10.36 -21.87
C VAL A 66 5.13 -9.72 -20.60
N THR A 67 4.05 -8.98 -20.69
CA THR A 67 3.34 -8.38 -19.55
C THR A 67 2.95 -9.45 -18.51
N TRP A 68 2.31 -10.53 -18.97
CA TRP A 68 1.89 -11.63 -18.11
C TRP A 68 3.08 -12.36 -17.48
N LEU A 69 4.12 -12.62 -18.27
CA LEU A 69 5.34 -13.27 -17.77
C LEU A 69 5.98 -12.45 -16.65
N LEU A 70 6.21 -11.16 -16.88
CA LEU A 70 6.85 -10.28 -15.89
C LEU A 70 5.99 -10.10 -14.63
N ALA A 71 4.67 -10.00 -14.78
CA ALA A 71 3.77 -9.91 -13.63
C ALA A 71 3.69 -11.20 -12.83
N LEU A 72 3.76 -12.38 -13.48
CA LEU A 72 3.59 -13.68 -12.83
C LEU A 72 4.88 -14.21 -12.18
N VAL A 73 6.04 -13.98 -12.80
CA VAL A 73 7.34 -14.51 -12.33
C VAL A 73 7.58 -14.29 -10.84
N PRO A 74 7.32 -13.11 -10.23
CA PRO A 74 7.53 -12.93 -8.80
C PRO A 74 6.69 -13.83 -7.91
N SER A 75 5.54 -14.34 -8.37
CA SER A 75 4.67 -15.23 -7.58
C SER A 75 5.37 -16.54 -7.16
N PHE A 76 6.40 -16.94 -7.89
CA PHE A 76 7.15 -18.18 -7.61
C PHE A 76 7.96 -18.10 -6.31
N TRP A 77 8.33 -16.91 -5.83
CA TRP A 77 9.07 -16.75 -4.57
C TRP A 77 8.32 -15.96 -3.50
N MET A 78 7.10 -15.50 -3.77
CA MET A 78 6.29 -14.79 -2.77
C MET A 78 6.07 -15.63 -1.52
N PRO A 79 6.17 -15.05 -0.31
CA PRO A 79 5.98 -15.78 0.94
C PRO A 79 4.52 -16.24 1.10
N SER A 80 4.30 -17.54 1.31
CA SER A 80 2.96 -18.08 1.55
C SER A 80 2.40 -17.75 2.93
N ARG A 81 3.29 -17.60 3.92
CA ARG A 81 2.98 -17.31 5.32
C ARG A 81 3.58 -15.97 5.73
N LEU A 82 2.89 -15.27 6.61
CA LEU A 82 3.39 -14.02 7.19
C LEU A 82 4.21 -14.34 8.45
N THR A 83 5.52 -14.44 8.30
CA THR A 83 6.47 -14.74 9.40
C THR A 83 7.19 -13.48 9.91
N ARG A 84 7.34 -12.46 9.05
CA ARG A 84 8.00 -11.18 9.34
C ARG A 84 7.06 -10.03 8.98
N PRO A 85 6.99 -8.95 9.76
CA PRO A 85 6.16 -7.77 9.43
C PRO A 85 6.50 -7.15 8.07
N SER A 86 7.78 -7.14 7.69
CA SER A 86 8.25 -6.62 6.40
C SER A 86 7.70 -7.37 5.18
N GLN A 87 7.27 -8.63 5.34
CA GLN A 87 6.61 -9.38 4.26
C GLN A 87 5.26 -8.77 3.87
N LEU A 88 4.62 -8.00 4.77
CA LEU A 88 3.42 -7.23 4.43
C LEU A 88 3.75 -6.16 3.39
N ALA A 89 4.83 -5.40 3.59
CA ALA A 89 5.31 -4.42 2.62
C ALA A 89 5.73 -5.09 1.30
N TYR A 90 6.36 -6.26 1.39
CA TYR A 90 6.77 -7.03 0.21
C TYR A 90 5.56 -7.47 -0.63
N TRP A 91 4.47 -7.93 0.00
CA TRP A 91 3.21 -8.22 -0.67
C TRP A 91 2.56 -6.97 -1.28
N PHE A 92 2.59 -5.85 -0.55
CA PHE A 92 2.10 -4.58 -1.06
C PHE A 92 2.86 -4.15 -2.31
N PHE A 93 4.20 -4.21 -2.29
CA PHE A 93 5.01 -3.89 -3.47
C PHE A 93 4.68 -4.79 -4.66
N TYR A 94 4.51 -6.08 -4.44
CA TYR A 94 4.13 -6.99 -5.52
C TYR A 94 2.80 -6.59 -6.16
N LEU A 95 1.77 -6.39 -5.34
CA LEU A 95 0.39 -6.20 -5.82
C LEU A 95 0.13 -4.79 -6.36
N VAL A 96 0.77 -3.76 -5.80
CA VAL A 96 0.46 -2.35 -6.10
C VAL A 96 1.55 -1.67 -6.93
N ILE A 97 2.74 -2.28 -7.04
CA ILE A 97 3.84 -1.72 -7.84
C ILE A 97 4.25 -2.68 -8.94
N VAL A 98 4.69 -3.91 -8.63
CA VAL A 98 5.29 -4.81 -9.62
C VAL A 98 4.29 -5.26 -10.66
N VAL A 99 3.11 -5.75 -10.26
CA VAL A 99 2.06 -6.15 -11.20
C VAL A 99 1.55 -4.95 -12.02
N PRO A 100 1.23 -3.79 -11.42
CA PRO A 100 0.84 -2.61 -12.19
C PRO A 100 1.93 -2.08 -13.13
N VAL A 101 3.19 -2.08 -12.72
CA VAL A 101 4.29 -1.68 -13.62
C VAL A 101 4.38 -2.65 -14.81
N ALA A 102 4.31 -3.95 -14.57
CA ALA A 102 4.31 -4.92 -15.67
C ALA A 102 3.11 -4.73 -16.61
N VAL A 103 1.91 -4.47 -16.07
CA VAL A 103 0.70 -4.34 -16.90
C VAL A 103 0.61 -2.93 -17.53
N VAL A 104 0.69 -1.87 -16.71
CA VAL A 104 0.40 -0.51 -17.17
C VAL A 104 1.57 0.11 -17.90
N THR A 105 2.79 0.03 -17.33
CA THR A 105 3.95 0.71 -17.92
C THR A 105 4.28 0.20 -19.32
N ILE A 106 4.19 -1.13 -19.55
CA ILE A 106 4.49 -1.70 -20.86
C ILE A 106 3.50 -1.20 -21.92
N HIS A 107 2.22 -1.12 -21.57
CA HIS A 107 1.18 -0.67 -22.50
C HIS A 107 1.14 0.86 -22.70
N SER A 108 1.41 1.64 -21.61
CA SER A 108 1.23 3.09 -21.57
C SER A 108 2.55 3.89 -21.55
N TYR A 109 3.69 3.25 -21.77
CA TYR A 109 4.99 3.98 -21.78
C TYR A 109 4.99 5.08 -22.85
N PRO A 110 5.41 6.31 -22.52
CA PRO A 110 5.58 7.37 -23.50
C PRO A 110 6.61 6.96 -24.55
N GLY A 111 6.21 6.87 -25.81
CA GLY A 111 7.08 6.42 -26.89
C GLY A 111 6.88 4.93 -27.24
N ASP A 112 7.94 4.11 -27.09
CA ASP A 112 7.96 2.73 -27.56
C ASP A 112 7.69 1.69 -26.45
N ALA A 113 7.17 0.54 -26.84
CA ALA A 113 6.92 -0.56 -25.89
C ALA A 113 8.21 -1.18 -25.34
N HIS A 114 9.32 -1.11 -26.09
CA HIS A 114 10.60 -1.69 -25.68
C HIS A 114 11.13 -1.02 -24.41
N SER A 115 11.10 0.30 -24.35
CA SER A 115 11.47 1.07 -23.15
C SER A 115 10.54 0.78 -21.95
N GLY A 116 9.25 0.55 -22.21
CA GLY A 116 8.31 0.09 -21.18
C GLY A 116 8.66 -1.29 -20.64
N ILE A 117 9.02 -2.23 -21.53
CA ILE A 117 9.49 -3.57 -21.15
C ILE A 117 10.77 -3.49 -20.34
N LEU A 118 11.75 -2.70 -20.77
CA LEU A 118 13.00 -2.50 -20.04
C LEU A 118 12.75 -1.97 -18.62
N THR A 119 11.88 -0.96 -18.49
CA THR A 119 11.49 -0.41 -17.19
C THR A 119 10.85 -1.48 -16.30
N ALA A 120 9.95 -2.28 -16.83
CA ALA A 120 9.31 -3.36 -16.09
C ALA A 120 10.33 -4.44 -15.66
N VAL A 121 11.26 -4.82 -16.53
CA VAL A 121 12.34 -5.78 -16.23
C VAL A 121 13.22 -5.25 -15.10
N LEU A 122 13.60 -3.98 -15.11
CA LEU A 122 14.38 -3.36 -14.04
C LEU A 122 13.67 -3.41 -12.69
N ILE A 123 12.37 -3.07 -12.66
CA ILE A 123 11.56 -3.11 -11.42
C ILE A 123 11.38 -4.56 -10.91
N VAL A 124 11.10 -5.51 -11.80
CA VAL A 124 10.98 -6.94 -11.43
C VAL A 124 12.32 -7.47 -10.90
N SER A 125 13.44 -7.09 -11.53
CA SER A 125 14.78 -7.47 -11.09
C SER A 125 15.12 -6.89 -9.71
N ALA A 126 14.83 -5.60 -9.49
CA ALA A 126 14.99 -4.97 -8.18
C ALA A 126 14.12 -5.66 -7.11
N PHE A 127 12.90 -6.03 -7.47
CA PHE A 127 12.01 -6.78 -6.58
C PHE A 127 12.53 -8.21 -6.28
N ALA A 128 13.17 -8.87 -7.24
CA ALA A 128 13.82 -10.17 -7.03
C ALA A 128 15.02 -10.03 -6.07
N VAL A 129 15.85 -9.01 -6.24
CA VAL A 129 16.94 -8.71 -5.30
C VAL A 129 16.41 -8.46 -3.89
N LEU A 130 15.33 -7.69 -3.75
CA LEU A 130 14.66 -7.51 -2.46
C LEU A 130 14.18 -8.85 -1.89
N GLY A 131 13.69 -9.75 -2.75
CA GLY A 131 13.31 -11.12 -2.37
C GLY A 131 14.46 -11.96 -1.80
N LEU A 132 15.67 -11.81 -2.30
CA LEU A 132 16.85 -12.50 -1.81
C LEU A 132 17.18 -12.13 -0.35
N ILE A 133 16.87 -10.91 0.08
CA ILE A 133 17.05 -10.46 1.47
C ILE A 133 16.25 -11.36 2.44
N TYR A 134 15.12 -11.91 2.02
CA TYR A 134 14.32 -12.81 2.84
C TYR A 134 14.91 -14.22 2.97
N ALA A 135 15.85 -14.60 2.10
CA ALA A 135 16.61 -15.83 2.22
C ALA A 135 17.68 -15.74 3.34
N VAL A 136 18.11 -14.52 3.67
CA VAL A 136 19.08 -14.28 4.74
C VAL A 136 18.38 -14.42 6.10
N PRO A 137 18.92 -15.23 7.03
CA PRO A 137 18.37 -15.32 8.37
C PRO A 137 18.44 -13.95 9.07
N PRO A 138 17.42 -13.57 9.86
CA PRO A 138 17.45 -12.31 10.60
C PRO A 138 18.59 -12.33 11.61
N ALA A 139 19.35 -11.22 11.68
CA ALA A 139 20.35 -11.03 12.71
C ALA A 139 19.68 -11.09 14.10
N ALA A 140 20.27 -11.86 15.03
CA ALA A 140 19.82 -11.90 16.40
C ALA A 140 20.25 -10.60 17.08
N ILE A 141 19.36 -9.62 17.11
CA ILE A 141 19.57 -8.38 17.85
C ILE A 141 19.14 -8.64 19.31
N PRO A 142 19.95 -8.28 20.31
CA PRO A 142 19.56 -8.38 21.71
C PRO A 142 18.20 -7.69 21.93
N HIS A 143 17.22 -8.42 22.43
CA HIS A 143 15.89 -7.88 22.69
C HIS A 143 15.97 -6.95 23.90
N HIS A 144 16.08 -5.63 23.67
CA HIS A 144 15.70 -4.67 24.69
C HIS A 144 14.19 -4.77 24.89
N ARG A 145 13.80 -5.24 26.07
CA ARG A 145 12.38 -5.25 26.46
C ARG A 145 11.94 -3.81 26.71
N PHE A 146 11.45 -3.14 25.67
CA PHE A 146 10.74 -1.88 25.85
C PHE A 146 9.55 -2.13 26.78
N GLN A 147 9.47 -1.38 27.86
CA GLN A 147 8.30 -1.42 28.73
C GLN A 147 7.11 -0.82 27.95
N PRO A 148 6.04 -1.59 27.70
CA PRO A 148 4.94 -1.14 26.87
C PRO A 148 4.24 0.12 27.41
N HIS A 149 4.28 0.35 28.72
CA HIS A 149 3.68 1.51 29.37
C HIS A 149 4.34 2.84 28.96
N GLY A 150 5.68 2.89 28.84
CA GLY A 150 6.38 4.09 28.40
C GLY A 150 6.04 4.49 26.94
N LEU A 151 5.93 3.51 26.06
CA LEU A 151 5.52 3.75 24.67
C LEU A 151 4.09 4.33 24.60
N TRP A 152 3.16 3.79 25.39
CA TRP A 152 1.78 4.27 25.45
C TRP A 152 1.70 5.71 25.93
N LEU A 153 2.42 6.03 26.99
CA LEU A 153 2.47 7.39 27.52
C LEU A 153 3.05 8.36 26.49
N ALA A 154 4.12 7.98 25.80
CA ALA A 154 4.73 8.79 24.75
C ALA A 154 3.74 9.02 23.57
N VAL A 155 3.06 7.98 23.10
CA VAL A 155 2.06 8.10 22.02
C VAL A 155 0.91 9.02 22.43
N LEU A 156 0.38 8.88 23.65
CA LEU A 156 -0.67 9.74 24.16
C LEU A 156 -0.21 11.20 24.32
N LEU A 157 0.98 11.42 24.87
CA LEU A 157 1.54 12.75 25.02
C LEU A 157 1.73 13.45 23.69
N VAL A 158 2.41 12.79 22.74
CA VAL A 158 2.65 13.34 21.41
C VAL A 158 1.32 13.58 20.69
N SER A 159 0.37 12.66 20.79
CA SER A 159 -0.96 12.83 20.19
C SER A 159 -1.71 14.01 20.77
N THR A 160 -1.69 14.18 22.11
CA THR A 160 -2.35 15.32 22.77
C THR A 160 -1.72 16.65 22.37
N LEU A 161 -0.38 16.72 22.34
CA LEU A 161 0.34 17.94 21.91
C LEU A 161 0.03 18.27 20.43
N SER A 162 0.05 17.27 19.55
CA SER A 162 -0.28 17.45 18.14
C SER A 162 -1.71 17.94 17.96
N TYR A 163 -2.69 17.36 18.67
CA TYR A 163 -4.07 17.85 18.60
C TYR A 163 -4.22 19.24 19.20
N GLY A 164 -3.49 19.58 20.27
CA GLY A 164 -3.43 20.92 20.83
C GLY A 164 -3.01 21.95 19.78
N LEU A 165 -1.94 21.65 19.03
CA LEU A 165 -1.47 22.48 17.91
C LEU A 165 -2.52 22.58 16.78
N ILE A 166 -3.09 21.46 16.39
CA ILE A 166 -4.11 21.42 15.31
C ILE A 166 -5.34 22.28 15.70
N PHE A 167 -5.85 22.09 16.92
CA PHE A 167 -7.02 22.84 17.38
C PHE A 167 -6.76 24.33 17.63
N SER A 168 -5.53 24.71 17.96
CA SER A 168 -5.17 26.13 18.09
C SER A 168 -5.28 26.89 16.77
N VAL A 169 -5.14 26.19 15.64
CA VAL A 169 -5.16 26.80 14.30
C VAL A 169 -6.48 26.58 13.59
N PHE A 170 -7.01 25.36 13.60
CA PHE A 170 -8.25 25.03 12.87
C PHE A 170 -9.51 25.19 13.72
N GLY A 171 -9.38 25.30 15.05
CA GLY A 171 -10.50 25.21 15.97
C GLY A 171 -11.11 23.80 15.99
N ILE A 172 -12.20 23.63 16.73
CA ILE A 172 -12.98 22.38 16.73
C ILE A 172 -14.09 22.53 15.67
N ARG A 173 -13.83 22.08 14.47
CA ARG A 173 -14.79 22.13 13.36
C ARG A 173 -15.07 20.70 12.89
N PHE A 174 -16.34 20.38 12.72
CA PHE A 174 -16.79 19.16 12.08
C PHE A 174 -17.48 19.53 10.77
N ASN A 175 -16.71 19.59 9.70
CA ASN A 175 -17.26 19.84 8.38
C ASN A 175 -17.66 18.51 7.73
N PHE A 176 -18.96 18.29 7.63
CA PHE A 176 -19.57 17.21 6.87
C PHE A 176 -19.93 17.70 5.46
N GLY A 177 -18.96 18.30 4.77
CA GLY A 177 -19.20 18.83 3.44
C GLY A 177 -19.63 17.75 2.45
N SER A 178 -20.50 18.13 1.52
CA SER A 178 -20.84 17.30 0.36
C SER A 178 -19.58 16.98 -0.45
N LEU A 179 -19.67 16.02 -1.37
CA LEU A 179 -18.52 15.69 -2.24
C LEU A 179 -18.01 16.89 -3.05
N SER A 180 -18.86 17.90 -3.30
CA SER A 180 -18.50 19.17 -3.94
C SER A 180 -17.66 20.06 -3.03
N ASP A 181 -17.90 20.04 -1.72
CA ASP A 181 -17.25 20.96 -0.77
C ASP A 181 -15.84 20.53 -0.39
N ILE A 182 -15.47 19.28 -0.68
CA ILE A 182 -14.14 18.74 -0.35
C ILE A 182 -13.01 19.52 -1.02
N TYR A 183 -13.22 20.01 -2.22
CA TYR A 183 -12.20 20.84 -2.90
C TYR A 183 -12.03 22.21 -2.24
N ALA A 184 -13.12 22.80 -1.76
CA ALA A 184 -13.07 24.04 -1.01
C ALA A 184 -12.36 23.85 0.34
N ILE A 185 -12.66 22.76 1.06
CA ILE A 185 -11.99 22.40 2.33
C ILE A 185 -10.50 22.22 2.10
N ARG A 186 -10.09 21.56 1.02
CA ARG A 186 -8.66 21.38 0.67
C ARG A 186 -7.97 22.70 0.36
N ALA A 187 -8.63 23.58 -0.38
CA ALA A 187 -8.08 24.90 -0.69
C ALA A 187 -7.91 25.74 0.59
N GLU A 188 -8.92 25.73 1.47
CA GLU A 188 -8.84 26.40 2.78
C GLU A 188 -7.69 25.82 3.63
N TYR A 189 -7.60 24.49 3.75
CA TYR A 189 -6.52 23.82 4.47
C TYR A 189 -5.14 24.24 3.95
N LYS A 190 -4.95 24.20 2.62
CA LYS A 190 -3.70 24.58 1.98
C LYS A 190 -3.31 26.03 2.31
N THR A 191 -4.26 26.96 2.17
CA THR A 191 -4.06 28.37 2.48
C THR A 191 -3.68 28.59 3.95
N ILE A 192 -4.34 27.90 4.89
CA ILE A 192 -4.03 27.99 6.32
C ILE A 192 -2.62 27.46 6.60
N VAL A 193 -2.24 26.32 6.03
CA VAL A 193 -0.92 25.72 6.24
C VAL A 193 0.18 26.58 5.63
N GLU A 194 -0.01 27.14 4.44
CA GLU A 194 0.96 28.03 3.78
C GLU A 194 1.20 29.33 4.57
N ASN A 195 0.18 29.85 5.26
CA ASN A 195 0.25 31.07 6.06
C ASN A 195 0.63 30.83 7.53
N THR A 196 0.79 29.57 7.94
CA THR A 196 1.09 29.21 9.33
C THR A 196 2.46 28.51 9.40
N SER A 197 2.75 27.88 10.50
CA SER A 197 4.00 27.18 10.69
C SER A 197 3.99 25.80 10.01
N VAL A 198 5.10 25.42 9.39
CA VAL A 198 5.37 24.06 8.85
C VAL A 198 5.10 22.95 9.87
N TYR A 199 5.26 23.22 11.17
CA TYR A 199 5.00 22.26 12.26
C TYR A 199 3.55 21.78 12.30
N ILE A 200 2.59 22.58 11.79
CA ILE A 200 1.18 22.19 11.75
C ILE A 200 0.94 21.13 10.68
N SER A 201 1.55 21.25 9.51
CA SER A 201 1.50 20.22 8.47
C SER A 201 2.05 18.90 9.00
N TYR A 202 3.22 18.93 9.66
CA TYR A 202 3.78 17.73 10.29
C TYR A 202 2.88 17.15 11.38
N ALA A 203 2.26 17.97 12.22
CA ALA A 203 1.35 17.49 13.26
C ALA A 203 0.13 16.78 12.65
N VAL A 204 -0.46 17.34 11.58
CA VAL A 204 -1.57 16.73 10.84
C VAL A 204 -1.15 15.41 10.21
N ASP A 205 0.00 15.38 9.52
CA ASP A 205 0.49 14.18 8.86
C ASP A 205 0.85 13.07 9.87
N TRP A 206 1.47 13.42 11.00
CA TRP A 206 1.77 12.47 12.06
C TRP A 206 0.51 11.87 12.69
N GLN A 207 -0.52 12.69 12.92
CA GLN A 207 -1.80 12.19 13.40
C GLN A 207 -2.47 11.27 12.37
N ALA A 208 -2.54 11.71 11.11
CA ALA A 208 -3.22 10.98 10.04
C ALA A 208 -2.53 9.64 9.71
N LEU A 209 -1.19 9.64 9.60
CA LEU A 209 -0.44 8.53 9.04
C LEU A 209 0.19 7.61 10.08
N VAL A 210 0.40 8.09 11.32
CA VAL A 210 1.11 7.34 12.36
C VAL A 210 0.27 7.16 13.62
N LEU A 211 -0.10 8.24 14.31
CA LEU A 211 -0.62 8.14 15.67
C LEU A 211 -2.04 7.54 15.73
N ASN A 212 -2.97 8.05 14.92
CA ASN A 212 -4.32 7.50 14.87
C ASN A 212 -4.36 6.06 14.33
N PRO A 213 -3.68 5.71 13.21
CA PRO A 213 -3.51 4.33 12.78
C PRO A 213 -2.93 3.41 13.84
N LEU A 214 -1.91 3.87 14.58
CA LEU A 214 -1.31 3.12 15.67
C LEU A 214 -2.31 2.85 16.80
N LEU A 215 -3.10 3.86 17.21
CA LEU A 215 -4.16 3.69 18.21
C LEU A 215 -5.21 2.67 17.77
N ILE A 216 -5.64 2.73 16.51
CA ILE A 216 -6.60 1.76 15.94
C ILE A 216 -6.04 0.34 16.03
N ILE A 217 -4.84 0.11 15.48
CA ILE A 217 -4.22 -1.23 15.44
C ILE A 217 -3.96 -1.77 16.84
N LEU A 218 -3.41 -0.95 17.73
CA LEU A 218 -3.17 -1.36 19.11
C LEU A 218 -4.48 -1.66 19.86
N GLY A 219 -5.53 -0.87 19.62
CA GLY A 219 -6.86 -1.13 20.14
C GLY A 219 -7.44 -2.45 19.65
N LEU A 220 -7.27 -2.77 18.36
CA LEU A 220 -7.70 -4.05 17.78
C LEU A 220 -6.93 -5.25 18.35
N ILE A 221 -5.61 -5.14 18.49
CA ILE A 221 -4.75 -6.20 19.05
C ILE A 221 -5.08 -6.42 20.53
N SER A 222 -5.20 -5.34 21.31
CA SER A 222 -5.48 -5.37 22.75
C SER A 222 -6.96 -5.58 23.09
N ARG A 223 -7.84 -5.68 22.09
CA ARG A 223 -9.31 -5.75 22.24
C ARG A 223 -9.89 -4.58 23.04
N ARG A 224 -9.27 -3.42 23.02
CA ARG A 224 -9.71 -2.21 23.72
C ARG A 224 -10.48 -1.31 22.75
N LYS A 225 -11.82 -1.45 22.76
CA LYS A 225 -12.72 -0.70 21.86
C LYS A 225 -12.54 0.82 21.96
N LEU A 226 -12.22 1.35 23.15
CA LEU A 226 -12.00 2.79 23.35
C LEU A 226 -10.82 3.32 22.51
N LEU A 227 -9.72 2.58 22.43
CA LEU A 227 -8.56 2.99 21.62
C LEU A 227 -8.89 2.98 20.12
N VAL A 228 -9.65 1.97 19.67
CA VAL A 228 -10.14 1.92 18.28
C VAL A 228 -11.02 3.13 17.99
N ALA A 229 -11.96 3.44 18.90
CA ALA A 229 -12.86 4.58 18.74
C ALA A 229 -12.11 5.91 18.73
N LEU A 230 -11.16 6.12 19.65
CA LEU A 230 -10.32 7.33 19.69
C LEU A 230 -9.53 7.51 18.41
N GLY A 231 -8.87 6.46 17.92
CA GLY A 231 -8.12 6.52 16.66
C GLY A 231 -9.02 6.77 15.45
N ALA A 232 -10.21 6.15 15.39
CA ALA A 232 -11.15 6.34 14.30
C ALA A 232 -11.77 7.74 14.31
N VAL A 233 -12.15 8.25 15.48
CA VAL A 233 -12.61 9.64 15.65
C VAL A 233 -11.51 10.62 15.26
N GLY A 234 -10.27 10.35 15.67
CA GLY A 234 -9.11 11.14 15.27
C GLY A 234 -8.92 11.17 13.75
N GLN A 235 -9.02 10.03 13.06
CA GLN A 235 -8.95 9.99 11.58
C GLN A 235 -10.09 10.79 10.95
N PHE A 236 -11.29 10.67 11.49
CA PHE A 236 -12.42 11.43 11.01
C PHE A 236 -12.24 12.95 11.21
N MET A 237 -11.70 13.37 12.36
CA MET A 237 -11.39 14.77 12.61
C MET A 237 -10.35 15.32 11.62
N ILE A 238 -9.24 14.60 11.41
CA ILE A 238 -8.24 15.01 10.42
C ILE A 238 -8.84 15.09 9.03
N TYR A 239 -9.69 14.13 8.64
CA TYR A 239 -10.42 14.20 7.37
C TYR A 239 -11.28 15.46 7.26
N SER A 240 -11.98 15.85 8.32
CA SER A 240 -12.86 17.05 8.31
C SER A 240 -12.10 18.37 8.15
N PHE A 241 -10.83 18.44 8.55
CA PHE A 241 -9.96 19.60 8.36
C PHE A 241 -9.27 19.61 6.99
N THR A 242 -8.82 18.42 6.53
CA THR A 242 -7.97 18.33 5.34
C THR A 242 -8.74 18.05 4.05
N GLY A 243 -9.92 17.44 4.15
CA GLY A 243 -10.65 16.89 3.02
C GLY A 243 -9.93 15.72 2.32
N TYR A 244 -8.87 15.15 2.92
CA TYR A 244 -8.13 14.04 2.32
C TYR A 244 -8.88 12.71 2.49
N ARG A 245 -9.52 12.25 1.42
CA ARG A 245 -10.26 10.98 1.40
C ARG A 245 -9.40 9.79 1.82
N THR A 246 -8.10 9.83 1.55
CA THR A 246 -7.14 8.80 1.95
C THR A 246 -7.09 8.60 3.45
N VAL A 247 -7.23 9.68 4.25
CA VAL A 247 -7.26 9.61 5.71
C VAL A 247 -8.49 8.84 6.19
N PHE A 248 -9.66 9.12 5.62
CA PHE A 248 -10.90 8.41 5.93
C PHE A 248 -10.82 6.92 5.55
N PHE A 249 -10.41 6.63 4.31
CA PHE A 249 -10.31 5.26 3.81
C PHE A 249 -9.20 4.45 4.48
N SER A 250 -8.18 5.10 5.06
CA SER A 250 -7.12 4.42 5.80
C SER A 250 -7.66 3.61 6.98
N THR A 251 -8.71 4.08 7.66
CA THR A 251 -9.36 3.34 8.74
C THR A 251 -9.94 2.01 8.25
N ILE A 252 -10.63 2.03 7.11
CA ILE A 252 -11.19 0.81 6.49
C ILE A 252 -10.06 -0.12 6.06
N LEU A 253 -9.01 0.43 5.43
CA LEU A 253 -7.85 -0.35 5.01
C LEU A 253 -7.17 -1.03 6.20
N LEU A 254 -7.00 -0.33 7.32
CA LEU A 254 -6.42 -0.90 8.55
C LEU A 254 -7.25 -2.07 9.09
N LEU A 255 -8.59 -1.96 9.09
CA LEU A 255 -9.47 -3.05 9.48
C LEU A 255 -9.33 -4.26 8.56
N VAL A 256 -9.32 -4.03 7.25
CA VAL A 256 -9.11 -5.10 6.25
C VAL A 256 -7.75 -5.76 6.45
N LEU A 257 -6.67 -5.00 6.60
CA LEU A 257 -5.33 -5.52 6.85
C LEU A 257 -5.26 -6.30 8.16
N PHE A 258 -5.89 -5.82 9.23
CA PHE A 258 -5.95 -6.54 10.49
C PHE A 258 -6.64 -7.90 10.34
N LEU A 259 -7.77 -7.95 9.62
CA LEU A 259 -8.50 -9.20 9.35
C LEU A 259 -7.68 -10.17 8.49
N LEU A 260 -6.97 -9.67 7.48
CA LEU A 260 -6.08 -10.47 6.64
C LEU A 260 -4.91 -11.05 7.45
N CYS A 261 -4.26 -10.22 8.29
CA CYS A 261 -3.13 -10.60 9.11
C CYS A 261 -3.50 -11.57 10.24
N ARG A 262 -4.77 -11.68 10.62
CA ARG A 262 -5.26 -12.61 11.65
C ARG A 262 -4.94 -14.07 11.32
N SER A 263 -4.88 -14.42 10.04
CA SER A 263 -4.50 -15.76 9.58
C SER A 263 -3.17 -15.73 8.86
N ARG A 264 -2.08 -15.75 9.61
CA ARG A 264 -0.70 -15.67 9.12
C ARG A 264 -0.36 -16.75 8.09
N ASP A 265 -0.88 -17.97 8.28
CA ASP A 265 -0.58 -19.10 7.40
C ASP A 265 -1.22 -19.02 6.01
N ARG A 266 -2.32 -18.28 5.87
CA ARG A 266 -3.07 -18.13 4.62
C ARG A 266 -3.08 -16.67 4.13
N PHE A 267 -2.16 -15.86 4.61
CA PHE A 267 -2.14 -14.43 4.29
C PHE A 267 -2.05 -14.18 2.79
N GLY A 268 -1.08 -14.81 2.11
CA GLY A 268 -0.83 -14.57 0.68
C GLY A 268 -2.05 -14.85 -0.20
N ILE A 269 -2.68 -16.01 -0.03
CA ILE A 269 -3.89 -16.33 -0.83
C ILE A 269 -5.07 -15.42 -0.48
N ARG A 270 -5.24 -15.02 0.78
CA ARG A 270 -6.33 -14.14 1.17
C ARG A 270 -6.22 -12.75 0.59
N VAL A 271 -5.02 -12.16 0.61
CA VAL A 271 -4.81 -10.83 0.03
C VAL A 271 -5.03 -10.86 -1.48
N LEU A 272 -4.58 -11.92 -2.17
CA LEU A 272 -4.84 -12.12 -3.59
C LEU A 272 -6.35 -12.21 -3.87
N LEU A 273 -7.08 -13.04 -3.14
CA LEU A 273 -8.53 -13.20 -3.34
C LEU A 273 -9.31 -11.91 -3.07
N VAL A 274 -8.96 -11.19 -1.99
CA VAL A 274 -9.62 -9.92 -1.66
C VAL A 274 -9.37 -8.88 -2.75
N LEU A 275 -8.14 -8.76 -3.21
CA LEU A 275 -7.80 -7.76 -4.24
C LEU A 275 -8.36 -8.16 -5.60
N THR A 276 -8.32 -9.45 -5.97
CA THR A 276 -8.97 -9.97 -7.18
C THR A 276 -10.48 -9.68 -7.14
N GLY A 277 -11.13 -9.97 -6.02
CA GLY A 277 -12.56 -9.70 -5.84
C GLY A 277 -12.90 -8.22 -5.91
N ALA A 278 -12.06 -7.35 -5.33
CA ALA A 278 -12.24 -5.90 -5.38
C ALA A 278 -12.11 -5.36 -6.82
N VAL A 279 -11.11 -5.81 -7.57
CA VAL A 279 -10.89 -5.39 -8.97
C VAL A 279 -12.00 -5.94 -9.87
N ALA A 280 -12.32 -7.23 -9.76
CA ALA A 280 -13.38 -7.86 -10.56
C ALA A 280 -14.76 -7.24 -10.22
N GLY A 281 -15.03 -6.97 -8.95
CA GLY A 281 -16.26 -6.30 -8.52
C GLY A 281 -16.36 -4.87 -9.05
N ALA A 282 -15.28 -4.10 -9.02
CA ALA A 282 -15.24 -2.76 -9.61
C ALA A 282 -15.51 -2.80 -11.13
N THR A 283 -14.93 -3.79 -11.82
CA THR A 283 -15.14 -3.96 -13.26
C THR A 283 -16.59 -4.39 -13.58
N ALA A 284 -17.16 -5.30 -12.79
CA ALA A 284 -18.54 -5.72 -12.96
C ALA A 284 -19.53 -4.57 -12.73
N LEU A 285 -19.32 -3.74 -11.70
CA LEU A 285 -20.14 -2.55 -11.44
C LEU A 285 -20.05 -1.52 -12.57
N TYR A 286 -18.86 -1.34 -13.15
CA TYR A 286 -18.69 -0.50 -14.31
C TYR A 286 -19.48 -1.02 -15.52
N LEU A 287 -19.37 -2.33 -15.81
CA LEU A 287 -20.03 -2.92 -16.97
C LEU A 287 -21.56 -2.96 -16.86
N TRP A 288 -22.10 -3.18 -15.65
CA TRP A 288 -23.54 -3.29 -15.45
C TRP A 288 -24.24 -1.95 -15.21
N PHE A 289 -23.57 -1.03 -14.51
CA PHE A 289 -24.19 0.23 -14.07
C PHE A 289 -23.50 1.48 -14.61
N GLY A 290 -22.41 1.35 -15.40
CA GLY A 290 -21.62 2.49 -15.86
C GLY A 290 -20.90 3.25 -14.73
N SER A 291 -20.86 2.71 -13.52
CA SER A 291 -20.30 3.40 -12.35
C SER A 291 -18.78 3.32 -12.33
N LEU A 292 -18.14 4.47 -12.50
CA LEU A 292 -16.67 4.60 -12.41
C LEU A 292 -16.16 4.75 -10.96
N PHE A 293 -17.02 4.85 -9.95
CA PHE A 293 -16.61 5.17 -8.59
C PHE A 293 -15.57 4.20 -8.01
N LEU A 294 -15.85 2.89 -8.02
CA LEU A 294 -14.90 1.89 -7.56
C LEU A 294 -13.77 1.66 -8.57
N GLY A 295 -14.03 1.85 -9.86
CA GLY A 295 -13.02 1.84 -10.92
C GLY A 295 -11.95 2.89 -10.66
N SER A 296 -12.36 4.14 -10.37
CA SER A 296 -11.43 5.21 -10.02
C SER A 296 -10.70 4.94 -8.70
N LEU A 297 -11.40 4.52 -7.66
CA LEU A 297 -10.80 4.39 -6.34
C LEU A 297 -9.79 3.23 -6.27
N ILE A 298 -10.15 2.07 -6.83
CA ILE A 298 -9.38 0.81 -6.69
C ILE A 298 -8.49 0.60 -7.92
N VAL A 299 -9.08 0.63 -9.12
CA VAL A 299 -8.36 0.22 -10.32
C VAL A 299 -7.41 1.32 -10.81
N GLU A 300 -7.88 2.57 -10.87
CA GLU A 300 -7.07 3.71 -11.30
C GLU A 300 -6.08 4.13 -10.21
N ARG A 301 -6.57 4.65 -9.06
CA ARG A 301 -5.73 5.35 -8.09
C ARG A 301 -4.88 4.43 -7.23
N LEU A 302 -5.44 3.30 -6.77
CA LEU A 302 -4.68 2.39 -5.90
C LEU A 302 -3.70 1.53 -6.69
N ILE A 303 -4.09 1.04 -7.88
CA ILE A 303 -3.34 0.02 -8.60
C ILE A 303 -2.73 0.58 -9.90
N GLY A 304 -3.52 1.25 -10.75
CA GLY A 304 -3.10 1.67 -12.09
C GLY A 304 -2.08 2.81 -12.08
N LEU A 305 -2.37 3.84 -11.27
CA LEU A 305 -1.56 5.06 -11.24
C LEU A 305 -0.08 4.84 -10.89
N PRO A 306 0.30 3.98 -9.92
CA PRO A 306 1.71 3.66 -9.68
C PRO A 306 2.44 3.14 -10.91
N GLY A 307 1.79 2.28 -11.71
CA GLY A 307 2.37 1.77 -12.96
C GLY A 307 2.52 2.87 -14.01
N LEU A 308 1.52 3.71 -14.20
CA LEU A 308 1.55 4.83 -15.15
C LEU A 308 2.65 5.83 -14.81
N LEU A 309 2.67 6.28 -13.55
CA LEU A 309 3.67 7.24 -13.08
C LEU A 309 5.09 6.69 -13.18
N THR A 310 5.30 5.39 -12.94
CA THR A 310 6.62 4.76 -13.12
C THR A 310 7.10 4.94 -14.55
N GLY A 311 6.26 4.70 -15.55
CA GLY A 311 6.60 4.90 -16.95
C GLY A 311 6.96 6.36 -17.27
N PHE A 312 6.16 7.31 -16.80
CA PHE A 312 6.41 8.73 -17.00
C PHE A 312 7.71 9.19 -16.31
N TYR A 313 7.98 8.77 -15.10
CA TYR A 313 9.23 9.11 -14.40
C TYR A 313 10.45 8.52 -15.09
N PHE A 314 10.40 7.26 -15.53
CA PHE A 314 11.53 6.67 -16.26
C PHE A 314 11.78 7.39 -17.59
N SER A 315 10.72 7.73 -18.34
CA SER A 315 10.87 8.52 -19.56
C SER A 315 11.46 9.90 -19.26
N PHE A 316 10.87 10.65 -18.33
CA PHE A 316 11.32 11.99 -17.99
C PHE A 316 12.78 12.04 -17.51
N PHE A 317 13.14 11.20 -16.55
CA PHE A 317 14.50 11.17 -16.01
C PHE A 317 15.52 10.44 -16.91
N GLY A 318 15.05 9.76 -17.97
CA GLY A 318 15.90 9.28 -19.05
C GLY A 318 16.48 10.43 -19.86
N ASP A 319 15.63 11.43 -20.14
CA ASP A 319 15.94 12.55 -21.04
C ASP A 319 16.44 13.82 -20.30
N HIS A 320 16.31 13.88 -18.98
CA HIS A 320 16.65 15.06 -18.18
C HIS A 320 17.76 14.77 -17.18
N ALA A 321 18.54 15.80 -16.88
CA ALA A 321 19.59 15.72 -15.86
C ALA A 321 19.00 15.37 -14.48
N LYS A 322 19.63 14.41 -13.82
CA LYS A 322 19.20 13.97 -12.48
C LYS A 322 19.75 14.93 -11.43
N MET A 323 18.86 15.59 -10.70
CA MET A 323 19.23 16.44 -9.57
C MET A 323 19.35 15.57 -8.30
N THR A 324 20.57 15.28 -7.92
CA THR A 324 20.85 14.45 -6.74
C THR A 324 20.62 15.26 -5.47
N LEU A 325 19.76 14.73 -4.56
CA LEU A 325 19.50 15.30 -3.24
C LEU A 325 18.91 16.73 -3.21
N SER A 326 18.42 17.27 -4.33
CA SER A 326 17.87 18.63 -4.43
C SER A 326 16.72 18.95 -3.46
N HIS A 327 16.02 17.94 -2.95
CA HIS A 327 14.94 18.06 -1.95
C HIS A 327 15.34 17.62 -0.54
N SER A 328 16.63 17.35 -0.30
CA SER A 328 17.15 16.96 1.00
C SER A 328 17.71 18.14 1.78
N ILE A 329 17.95 17.92 3.09
CA ILE A 329 18.68 18.86 3.96
C ILE A 329 20.09 19.13 3.42
N LEU A 330 20.61 18.26 2.56
CA LEU A 330 21.97 18.35 1.97
C LEU A 330 22.02 19.25 0.73
N ARG A 331 20.91 19.83 0.29
CA ARG A 331 20.85 20.71 -0.89
C ARG A 331 21.90 21.82 -0.86
N GLY A 332 22.12 22.45 0.29
CA GLY A 332 23.11 23.54 0.45
C GLY A 332 24.57 23.09 0.60
N ILE A 333 24.83 21.77 0.53
CA ILE A 333 26.19 21.20 0.64
C ILE A 333 26.68 20.67 -0.71
N ILE A 334 25.76 20.34 -1.62
CA ILE A 334 26.04 19.62 -2.88
C ILE A 334 25.86 20.54 -4.10
N ASP A 335 25.11 21.64 -3.97
CA ASP A 335 25.07 22.75 -4.93
C ASP A 335 26.18 23.73 -4.54
#